data_c1a9366303a85376823ad7e28a2b4d75
#
_entry.id   c1a9366303a85376823ad7e28a2b4d75
#
_cell.length_a   1.000
_cell.length_b   1.000
_cell.length_c   1.000
_cell.angle_alpha   90.00
_cell.angle_beta   90.00
_cell.angle_gamma   90.00
#
_symmetry.space_group_name_H-M   'P 1'
#
loop_
_entity.id
_entity.type
_entity.pdbx_description
1 polymer ?
#
loop_
_entity_poly.entity_id
_entity_poly.type
_entity_poly.pdbx_seq_one_letter_code
_entity_poly.pdbx_strand_id
1 'polypeptide(L)' 'MNVLLIGGGGREHALAWKLKQSPLLGTLYCAPGNAGIAEVAECLPLDVGDHAAVARVCKQNGIGLVIIGPE' A
#
# COMPACT_ATOMS: atom_id res chain seq x y z
N MET A 1 -9.20 9.24 -1.89
CA MET A 1 -8.96 7.95 -2.57
C MET A 1 -8.04 7.10 -1.70
N ASN A 2 -8.42 5.86 -1.48
CA ASN A 2 -7.54 4.94 -0.79
C ASN A 2 -6.60 4.26 -1.78
N VAL A 3 -5.36 4.05 -1.36
CA VAL A 3 -4.30 3.52 -2.22
C VAL A 3 -3.68 2.30 -1.56
N LEU A 4 -3.41 1.27 -2.34
CA LEU A 4 -2.64 0.11 -1.92
C LEU A 4 -1.29 0.15 -2.63
N LEU A 5 -0.22 0.20 -1.85
CA LEU A 5 1.16 0.12 -2.33
C LEU A 5 1.68 -1.29 -2.09
N ILE A 6 2.12 -1.95 -3.13
CA ILE A 6 2.67 -3.31 -3.04
C ILE A 6 4.18 -3.24 -3.04
N GLY A 7 4.78 -3.74 -1.97
CA GLY A 7 6.21 -3.77 -1.78
C GLY A 7 6.60 -3.59 -0.33
N GLY A 8 7.87 -3.70 -0.02
CA GLY A 8 8.38 -3.60 1.35
C GLY A 8 9.81 -3.10 1.44
N GLY A 9 10.38 -2.62 0.35
CA GLY A 9 11.75 -2.12 0.31
C GLY A 9 11.86 -0.64 0.59
N GLY A 10 13.09 -0.13 0.52
CA GLY A 10 13.36 1.28 0.78
C GLY A 10 12.70 2.23 -0.20
N ARG A 11 12.53 1.80 -1.46
CA ARG A 11 11.86 2.63 -2.47
C ARG A 11 10.38 2.77 -2.18
N GLU A 12 9.75 1.70 -1.71
CA GLU A 12 8.35 1.72 -1.31
C GLU A 12 8.15 2.60 -0.08
N HIS A 13 9.11 2.60 0.85
CA HIS A 13 9.07 3.50 1.99
C HIS A 13 9.10 4.98 1.55
N ALA A 14 10.01 5.33 0.64
CA ALA A 14 10.09 6.69 0.11
C ALA A 14 8.82 7.08 -0.64
N LEU A 15 8.27 6.16 -1.43
CA LEU A 15 7.03 6.39 -2.17
C LEU A 15 5.84 6.55 -1.23
N ALA A 16 5.75 5.71 -0.20
CA ALA A 16 4.69 5.80 0.81
C ALA A 16 4.72 7.17 1.50
N TRP A 17 5.90 7.62 1.87
CA TRP A 17 6.09 8.92 2.52
C TRP A 17 5.61 10.06 1.61
N LYS A 18 5.93 9.97 0.32
CA LYS A 18 5.51 10.97 -0.67
C LYS A 18 3.99 10.94 -0.89
N LEU A 19 3.41 9.75 -0.98
CA LEU A 19 1.97 9.59 -1.15
C LEU A 19 1.20 10.13 0.05
N LYS A 20 1.73 9.94 1.24
CA LYS A 20 1.08 10.41 2.47
C LYS A 20 0.89 11.93 2.49
N GLN A 21 1.70 12.66 1.74
CA GLN A 21 1.60 14.11 1.64
C GLN A 21 0.51 14.58 0.68
N SER A 22 -0.06 13.67 -0.11
CA SER A 22 -1.09 14.06 -1.08
C SER A 22 -2.40 14.39 -0.38
N PRO A 23 -3.00 15.55 -0.66
CA PRO A 23 -4.31 15.91 -0.09
C PRO A 23 -5.44 15.06 -0.64
N LEU A 24 -5.21 14.34 -1.73
CA LEU A 24 -6.23 13.46 -2.33
C LEU A 24 -6.22 12.06 -1.73
N LEU A 25 -5.21 11.75 -0.93
CA LEU A 25 -5.10 10.45 -0.29
C LEU A 25 -6.07 10.34 0.88
N GLY A 26 -6.90 9.30 0.89
CA GLY A 26 -7.70 8.94 2.05
C GLY A 26 -6.85 8.13 3.03
N THR A 27 -6.76 6.81 2.79
CA THR A 27 -5.92 5.92 3.58
C THR A 27 -4.89 5.26 2.67
N LEU A 28 -3.66 5.17 3.15
CA LEU A 28 -2.58 4.45 2.46
C LEU A 28 -2.39 3.09 3.12
N TYR A 29 -2.53 2.04 2.33
CA TYR A 29 -2.23 0.67 2.73
C TYR A 29 -0.97 0.22 2.03
N CYS A 30 -0.22 -0.67 2.65
CA CYS A 30 0.96 -1.27 2.04
C CYS A 30 0.99 -2.76 2.34
N ALA A 31 1.38 -3.55 1.37
CA ALA A 31 1.49 -5.01 1.54
C ALA A 31 2.75 -5.52 0.87
N PRO A 32 3.61 -6.23 1.55
CA PRO A 32 3.60 -6.47 3.00
C PRO A 32 4.09 -5.30 3.83
N GLY A 33 4.80 -4.34 3.22
CA GLY A 33 5.36 -3.21 3.94
C GLY A 33 6.56 -3.58 4.80
N ASN A 34 6.96 -2.65 5.66
CA ASN A 34 8.01 -2.86 6.66
C ASN A 34 7.77 -1.89 7.84
N ALA A 35 8.62 -1.97 8.86
CA ALA A 35 8.45 -1.16 10.07
C ALA A 35 8.48 0.35 9.79
N GLY A 36 9.32 0.80 8.85
CA GLY A 36 9.37 2.21 8.47
C GLY A 36 8.11 2.66 7.74
N ILE A 37 7.61 1.83 6.85
CA ILE A 37 6.37 2.10 6.12
C ILE A 37 5.18 2.12 7.07
N ALA A 38 5.19 1.29 8.12
CA ALA A 38 4.11 1.24 9.11
C ALA A 38 3.89 2.57 9.84
N GLU A 39 4.86 3.45 9.83
CA GLU A 39 4.73 4.78 10.43
C GLU A 39 3.86 5.73 9.59
N VAL A 40 3.75 5.48 8.29
CA VAL A 40 3.01 6.36 7.36
C VAL A 40 1.88 5.66 6.62
N ALA A 41 1.79 4.34 6.73
CA ALA A 41 0.78 3.53 6.04
C ALA A 41 0.31 2.40 6.93
N GLU A 42 -0.84 1.84 6.60
CA GLU A 42 -1.35 0.65 7.27
C GLU A 42 -0.83 -0.58 6.53
N CYS A 43 0.07 -1.33 7.16
CA CYS A 43 0.63 -2.52 6.56
C CYS A 43 -0.31 -3.71 6.72
N LEU A 44 -0.52 -4.44 5.64
CA LEU A 44 -1.42 -5.57 5.60
C LEU A 44 -0.62 -6.87 5.39
N PRO A 45 -0.92 -7.93 6.14
CA PRO A 45 -0.27 -9.23 5.97
C PRO A 45 -0.88 -9.97 4.77
N LEU A 46 -0.68 -9.43 3.58
CA LEU A 46 -1.28 -9.92 2.36
C LEU A 46 -0.25 -10.63 1.51
N ASP A 47 -0.60 -11.81 1.00
CA ASP A 47 0.19 -12.48 -0.02
C ASP A 47 -0.09 -11.84 -1.37
N VAL A 48 0.83 -11.00 -1.82
CA VAL A 48 0.65 -10.25 -3.06
C VAL A 48 0.73 -11.13 -4.31
N GLY A 49 1.19 -12.36 -4.19
CA GLY A 49 1.13 -13.34 -5.26
C GLY A 49 -0.25 -13.97 -5.42
N ASP A 50 -1.12 -13.84 -4.43
CA ASP A 50 -2.49 -14.32 -4.48
C ASP A 50 -3.40 -13.20 -5.01
N HIS A 51 -3.66 -13.23 -6.30
CA HIS A 51 -4.43 -12.18 -6.97
C HIS A 51 -5.87 -12.08 -6.44
N ALA A 52 -6.47 -13.19 -6.04
CA ALA A 52 -7.81 -13.18 -5.48
C ALA A 52 -7.83 -12.49 -4.11
N ALA A 53 -6.80 -12.70 -3.30
CA ALA A 53 -6.67 -12.02 -2.01
C ALA A 53 -6.46 -10.52 -2.21
N VAL A 54 -5.65 -10.12 -3.17
CA VAL A 54 -5.42 -8.70 -3.49
C VAL A 54 -6.73 -8.04 -3.91
N ALA A 55 -7.47 -8.67 -4.80
CA ALA A 55 -8.75 -8.12 -5.27
C ALA A 55 -9.75 -7.98 -4.12
N ARG A 56 -9.79 -8.95 -3.22
CA ARG A 56 -10.68 -8.93 -2.05
C ARG A 56 -10.34 -7.77 -1.12
N VAL A 57 -9.06 -7.58 -0.83
CA VAL A 57 -8.58 -6.48 0.01
C VAL A 57 -8.92 -5.13 -0.61
N CYS A 58 -8.71 -4.98 -1.90
CA CYS A 58 -9.05 -3.75 -2.60
C CYS A 58 -10.53 -3.42 -2.48
N LYS A 59 -11.38 -4.43 -2.62
CA LYS A 59 -12.81 -4.25 -2.53
C LYS A 59 -13.25 -3.93 -1.10
N GLN A 60 -12.70 -4.63 -0.12
CA GLN A 60 -13.05 -4.45 1.29
C GLN A 60 -12.64 -3.09 1.83
N ASN A 61 -11.56 -2.53 1.34
CA ASN A 61 -10.99 -1.28 1.85
C ASN A 61 -11.24 -0.08 0.93
N GLY A 62 -12.03 -0.25 -0.10
CA GLY A 62 -12.35 0.83 -1.03
C GLY A 62 -11.12 1.37 -1.75
N ILE A 63 -10.20 0.50 -2.14
CA ILE A 63 -8.97 0.90 -2.82
C ILE A 63 -9.29 1.40 -4.23
N GLY A 64 -8.91 2.63 -4.52
CA GLY A 64 -9.10 3.22 -5.84
C GLY A 64 -7.88 3.13 -6.74
N LEU A 65 -6.70 2.86 -6.17
CA LEU A 65 -5.46 2.80 -6.95
C LEU A 65 -4.51 1.79 -6.29
N VAL A 66 -3.94 0.92 -7.10
CA VAL A 66 -2.90 -0.02 -6.67
C VAL A 66 -1.60 0.37 -7.34
N ILE A 67 -0.55 0.57 -6.54
CA ILE A 67 0.79 0.89 -7.05
C ILE A 67 1.70 -0.27 -6.71
N ILE A 68 2.37 -0.81 -7.73
CA ILE A 68 3.35 -1.89 -7.54
C ILE A 68 4.72 -1.23 -7.52
N GLY A 69 5.38 -1.32 -6.37
CA GLY A 69 6.71 -0.74 -6.21
C GLY A 69 7.75 -1.48 -7.04
N PRO A 70 8.76 -0.79 -7.57
CA PRO A 70 9.86 -1.44 -8.25
C PRO A 70 10.74 -2.16 -7.23
N GLU A 71 11.12 -3.36 -7.53
CA GLU A 71 12.05 -4.13 -6.68
C GLU A 71 13.44 -4.15 -7.28
#